data_f400848be52d35fb9b4ff773d1e5ccdf
#
_entry.id   f400848be52d35fb9b4ff773d1e5ccdf
#
_cell.length_a   1.000
_cell.length_b   1.000
_cell.length_c   1.000
_cell.angle_alpha   90.00
_cell.angle_beta   90.00
_cell.angle_gamma   90.00
#
_symmetry.space_group_name_H-M   'P 1'
#
loop_
_entity.id
_entity.type
_entity.pdbx_description
1 polymer ?
#
loop_
_entity_poly.entity_id
_entity_poly.type
_entity_poly.pdbx_seq_one_letter_code
_entity_poly.pdbx_strand_id
1 'polypeptide(L)'
;TPDRCIPGYLFMENIGTDWILPQPDPWMDGFLNLVKHHQLTVFLSHPERDPATNKMYNTVFVIDSNGDIIGKHRKVKALGGAESWSTSGWKIDPIVCDGIKTGILICADGYKNEVAQVFKDKGAQLLVSPVSWGPGHCGPDGEWEARSSDTGLPVMVCNRSGNEQGELDYSFAESVVTQNGKRILEATSKSSVVLSFDWDVDNMSLISDDFERVYL
;
A
#
# COMPACT_ATOMS: atom_id res chain seq x y z
N THR A 1 -2.86 -2.46 -4.11
CA THR A 1 -4.15 -1.81 -3.75
C THR A 1 -3.91 -0.64 -2.81
N PRO A 2 -4.78 0.38 -2.75
CA PRO A 2 -4.69 1.49 -1.79
C PRO A 2 -4.78 1.03 -0.33
N ASP A 3 -4.39 1.90 0.61
CA ASP A 3 -4.55 1.65 2.05
C ASP A 3 -6.03 1.44 2.40
N ARG A 4 -6.33 0.37 3.16
CA ARG A 4 -7.69 -0.03 3.56
C ARG A 4 -8.67 -0.09 2.38
N CYS A 5 -8.24 -0.67 1.25
CA CYS A 5 -9.00 -0.64 0.00
C CYS A 5 -10.40 -1.26 0.09
N ILE A 6 -10.59 -2.27 0.93
CA ILE A 6 -11.85 -2.99 1.05
C ILE A 6 -12.86 -2.26 1.94
N PRO A 7 -12.56 -1.95 3.22
CA PRO A 7 -13.57 -1.35 4.10
C PRO A 7 -13.73 0.16 3.89
N GLY A 8 -12.79 0.84 3.22
CA GLY A 8 -12.72 2.29 3.16
C GLY A 8 -11.92 2.92 4.29
N TYR A 9 -11.66 4.23 4.18
CA TYR A 9 -10.86 4.94 5.18
C TYR A 9 -11.63 5.19 6.47
N LEU A 10 -12.92 5.52 6.36
CA LEU A 10 -13.83 5.84 7.47
C LEU A 10 -14.64 4.64 7.98
N PHE A 11 -14.20 3.41 7.70
CA PHE A 11 -14.98 2.21 8.05
C PHE A 11 -15.28 2.11 9.55
N MET A 12 -14.36 2.55 10.42
CA MET A 12 -14.56 2.46 11.87
C MET A 12 -15.80 3.21 12.32
N GLU A 13 -16.05 4.39 11.77
CA GLU A 13 -17.21 5.23 12.09
C GLU A 13 -18.51 4.67 11.48
N ASN A 14 -18.42 4.04 10.31
CA ASN A 14 -19.56 3.57 9.55
C ASN A 14 -20.03 2.17 9.92
N ILE A 15 -19.11 1.23 10.16
CA ILE A 15 -19.42 -0.19 10.40
C ILE A 15 -18.73 -0.78 11.63
N GLY A 16 -17.95 0.03 12.36
CA GLY A 16 -17.21 -0.43 13.54
C GLY A 16 -16.07 -1.39 13.22
N THR A 17 -15.62 -2.14 14.21
CA THR A 17 -14.44 -3.01 14.13
C THR A 17 -14.71 -4.49 14.43
N ASP A 18 -15.95 -4.87 14.78
CA ASP A 18 -16.28 -6.24 15.19
C ASP A 18 -16.14 -7.27 14.07
N TRP A 19 -16.25 -6.82 12.83
CA TRP A 19 -16.09 -7.62 11.61
C TRP A 19 -14.62 -7.98 11.32
N ILE A 20 -13.64 -7.30 11.94
CA ILE A 20 -12.22 -7.57 11.71
C ILE A 20 -11.85 -8.91 12.33
N LEU A 21 -11.54 -9.88 11.50
CA LEU A 21 -11.21 -11.26 11.87
C LEU A 21 -9.71 -11.53 11.72
N PRO A 22 -9.20 -12.63 12.31
CA PRO A 22 -7.90 -13.20 11.90
C PRO A 22 -7.93 -13.55 10.42
N GLN A 23 -6.80 -13.32 9.74
CA GLN A 23 -6.68 -13.60 8.32
C GLN A 23 -5.84 -14.86 8.04
N PRO A 24 -6.16 -15.66 7.00
CA PRO A 24 -7.30 -15.47 6.08
C PRO A 24 -8.65 -15.80 6.72
N ASP A 25 -9.66 -15.04 6.35
CA ASP A 25 -11.07 -15.32 6.63
C ASP A 25 -11.78 -15.80 5.35
N PRO A 26 -13.07 -16.21 5.37
CA PRO A 26 -13.76 -16.72 4.18
C PRO A 26 -13.82 -15.75 3.00
N TRP A 27 -13.80 -14.43 3.25
CA TRP A 27 -13.70 -13.42 2.18
C TRP A 27 -12.31 -13.47 1.55
N MET A 28 -11.27 -13.49 2.38
CA MET A 28 -9.87 -13.56 1.93
C MET A 28 -9.63 -14.85 1.14
N ASP A 29 -10.16 -15.99 1.56
CA ASP A 29 -10.04 -17.26 0.82
C ASP A 29 -10.61 -17.15 -0.60
N GLY A 30 -11.75 -16.47 -0.77
CA GLY A 30 -12.32 -16.17 -2.09
C GLY A 30 -11.40 -15.29 -2.94
N PHE A 31 -10.78 -14.28 -2.33
CA PHE A 31 -9.84 -13.40 -3.01
C PHE A 31 -8.55 -14.11 -3.42
N LEU A 32 -7.99 -14.97 -2.55
CA LEU A 32 -6.80 -15.78 -2.86
C LEU A 32 -7.03 -16.66 -4.10
N ASN A 33 -8.23 -17.25 -4.23
CA ASN A 33 -8.58 -18.03 -5.42
C ASN A 33 -8.62 -17.18 -6.70
N LEU A 34 -9.08 -15.91 -6.63
CA LEU A 34 -9.05 -15.00 -7.78
C LEU A 34 -7.61 -14.63 -8.15
N VAL A 35 -6.76 -14.33 -7.17
CA VAL A 35 -5.33 -14.04 -7.39
C VAL A 35 -4.66 -15.21 -8.10
N LYS A 36 -4.88 -16.43 -7.63
CA LYS A 36 -4.39 -17.67 -8.25
C LYS A 36 -4.91 -17.85 -9.69
N HIS A 37 -6.21 -17.65 -9.89
CA HIS A 37 -6.83 -17.81 -11.22
C HIS A 37 -6.21 -16.88 -12.25
N HIS A 38 -5.91 -15.63 -11.85
CA HIS A 38 -5.31 -14.62 -12.72
C HIS A 38 -3.78 -14.61 -12.70
N GLN A 39 -3.15 -15.47 -11.90
CA GLN A 39 -1.68 -15.57 -11.75
C GLN A 39 -1.02 -14.21 -11.43
N LEU A 40 -1.61 -13.45 -10.52
CA LEU A 40 -1.13 -12.13 -10.11
C LEU A 40 -0.36 -12.21 -8.78
N THR A 41 0.63 -11.34 -8.62
CA THR A 41 1.15 -11.01 -7.28
C THR A 41 0.46 -9.75 -6.78
N VAL A 42 -0.13 -9.81 -5.58
CA VAL A 42 -0.96 -8.73 -5.04
C VAL A 42 -0.48 -8.27 -3.67
N PHE A 43 -0.32 -6.96 -3.51
CA PHE A 43 -0.16 -6.28 -2.22
C PHE A 43 -1.55 -5.79 -1.79
N LEU A 44 -2.22 -6.56 -0.92
CA LEU A 44 -3.57 -6.29 -0.45
C LEU A 44 -3.55 -5.59 0.91
N SER A 45 -4.02 -4.34 0.95
CA SER A 45 -4.22 -3.64 2.22
C SER A 45 -5.56 -4.02 2.84
N HIS A 46 -5.52 -4.66 4.02
CA HIS A 46 -6.70 -5.13 4.72
C HIS A 46 -6.47 -5.15 6.24
N PRO A 47 -7.45 -4.75 7.07
CA PRO A 47 -7.37 -4.91 8.51
C PRO A 47 -7.28 -6.38 8.92
N GLU A 48 -6.51 -6.66 9.97
CA GLU A 48 -6.46 -7.98 10.59
C GLU A 48 -6.59 -7.91 12.11
N ARG A 49 -7.13 -8.97 12.70
CA ARG A 49 -7.07 -9.23 14.14
C ARG A 49 -6.04 -10.31 14.41
N ASP A 50 -5.13 -10.03 15.31
CA ASP A 50 -4.13 -11.00 15.75
C ASP A 50 -4.79 -12.01 16.73
N PRO A 51 -4.81 -13.31 16.41
CA PRO A 51 -5.53 -14.30 17.24
C PRO A 51 -4.88 -14.52 18.61
N ALA A 52 -3.59 -14.24 18.76
CA ALA A 52 -2.87 -14.47 20.01
C ALA A 52 -3.06 -13.31 21.00
N THR A 53 -3.16 -12.08 20.50
CA THR A 53 -3.20 -10.86 21.32
C THR A 53 -4.54 -10.15 21.29
N ASN A 54 -5.43 -10.54 20.38
CA ASN A 54 -6.69 -9.86 20.07
C ASN A 54 -6.54 -8.40 19.61
N LYS A 55 -5.31 -7.97 19.31
CA LYS A 55 -5.04 -6.63 18.78
C LYS A 55 -5.36 -6.56 17.29
N MET A 56 -5.82 -5.39 16.85
CA MET A 56 -6.10 -5.12 15.45
C MET A 56 -4.98 -4.32 14.81
N TYR A 57 -4.73 -4.57 13.52
CA TYR A 57 -3.66 -3.95 12.76
C TYR A 57 -4.14 -3.53 11.37
N ASN A 58 -3.62 -2.41 10.92
CA ASN A 58 -3.64 -2.04 9.50
C ASN A 58 -2.49 -2.80 8.82
N THR A 59 -2.82 -3.69 7.87
CA THR A 59 -1.87 -4.67 7.35
C THR A 59 -1.90 -4.71 5.82
N VAL A 60 -0.75 -4.90 5.22
CA VAL A 60 -0.62 -5.30 3.81
C VAL A 60 -0.19 -6.76 3.77
N PHE A 61 -1.01 -7.59 3.14
CA PHE A 61 -0.69 -8.98 2.81
C PHE A 61 -0.05 -9.04 1.43
N VAL A 62 1.01 -9.80 1.29
CA VAL A 62 1.63 -10.10 -0.01
C VAL A 62 1.18 -11.50 -0.42
N ILE A 63 0.48 -11.57 -1.51
CA ILE A 63 -0.13 -12.78 -2.06
C ILE A 63 0.56 -13.06 -3.40
N ASP A 64 1.13 -14.24 -3.56
CA ASP A 64 1.81 -14.63 -4.78
C ASP A 64 0.85 -15.13 -5.87
N SER A 65 1.38 -15.42 -7.05
CA SER A 65 0.61 -15.92 -8.21
C SER A 65 -0.02 -17.31 -8.01
N ASN A 66 0.36 -18.05 -6.94
CA ASN A 66 -0.29 -19.29 -6.55
C ASN A 66 -1.49 -19.06 -5.62
N GLY A 67 -1.73 -17.82 -5.20
CA GLY A 67 -2.73 -17.46 -4.20
C GLY A 67 -2.29 -17.72 -2.77
N ASP A 68 -0.99 -17.87 -2.52
CA ASP A 68 -0.46 -18.08 -1.18
C ASP A 68 -0.05 -16.74 -0.55
N ILE A 69 -0.40 -16.54 0.73
CA ILE A 69 0.09 -15.40 1.52
C ILE A 69 1.54 -15.66 1.89
N ILE A 70 2.48 -15.07 1.14
CA ILE A 70 3.92 -15.24 1.33
C ILE A 70 4.53 -14.30 2.37
N GLY A 71 3.77 -13.31 2.82
CA GLY A 71 4.21 -12.39 3.86
C GLY A 71 3.19 -11.32 4.17
N LYS A 72 3.46 -10.53 5.21
CA LYS A 72 2.66 -9.37 5.57
C LYS A 72 3.48 -8.31 6.27
N HIS A 73 3.05 -7.06 6.15
CA HIS A 73 3.58 -5.92 6.88
C HIS A 73 2.45 -5.21 7.63
N ARG A 74 2.63 -4.99 8.93
CA ARG A 74 1.73 -4.22 9.80
C ARG A 74 2.21 -2.78 9.86
N LYS A 75 1.34 -1.82 9.62
CA LYS A 75 1.68 -0.39 9.67
C LYS A 75 2.39 -0.04 10.97
N VAL A 76 3.55 0.59 10.84
CA VAL A 76 4.40 0.95 11.98
C VAL A 76 3.90 2.25 12.64
N LYS A 77 3.47 3.20 11.82
CA LYS A 77 2.96 4.50 12.27
C LYS A 77 1.43 4.52 12.24
N ALA A 78 0.79 3.78 13.16
CA ALA A 78 -0.64 3.95 13.40
C ALA A 78 -0.89 5.36 13.95
N LEU A 79 -1.75 6.11 13.26
CA LEU A 79 -2.15 7.46 13.65
C LEU A 79 -3.37 7.40 14.57
N GLY A 80 -3.56 8.42 15.41
CA GLY A 80 -4.82 8.64 16.13
C GLY A 80 -5.99 8.99 15.17
N GLY A 81 -7.16 9.29 15.72
CA GLY A 81 -8.35 9.62 14.94
C GLY A 81 -8.88 8.41 14.16
N ALA A 82 -9.02 8.51 12.83
CA ALA A 82 -9.55 7.45 11.97
C ALA A 82 -8.76 6.12 12.00
N GLU A 83 -7.59 6.08 12.63
CA GLU A 83 -6.80 4.86 12.84
C GLU A 83 -6.67 4.45 14.31
N SER A 84 -7.42 5.07 15.23
CA SER A 84 -7.38 4.74 16.67
C SER A 84 -7.74 3.29 17.00
N TRP A 85 -8.37 2.58 16.07
CA TRP A 85 -8.69 1.16 16.15
C TRP A 85 -7.46 0.26 16.02
N SER A 86 -6.38 0.72 15.39
CA SER A 86 -5.23 -0.12 15.05
C SER A 86 -4.07 0.05 16.01
N THR A 87 -3.33 -1.04 16.18
CA THR A 87 -2.08 -1.08 16.93
C THR A 87 -0.90 -0.90 15.97
N SER A 88 0.13 -0.17 16.38
CA SER A 88 1.38 -0.07 15.61
C SER A 88 2.10 -1.41 15.49
N GLY A 89 2.51 -1.73 14.25
CA GLY A 89 3.44 -2.81 13.98
C GLY A 89 4.86 -2.44 14.45
N TRP A 90 5.71 -3.46 14.54
CA TRP A 90 7.11 -3.27 14.96
C TRP A 90 8.10 -4.04 14.08
N LYS A 91 7.61 -5.01 13.32
CA LYS A 91 8.44 -5.84 12.45
C LYS A 91 8.55 -5.17 11.08
N ILE A 92 9.76 -4.81 10.69
CA ILE A 92 10.09 -4.15 9.43
C ILE A 92 11.05 -5.09 8.68
N ASP A 93 10.48 -6.02 7.91
CA ASP A 93 11.23 -6.97 7.08
C ASP A 93 10.73 -6.88 5.64
N PRO A 94 11.62 -6.76 4.65
CA PRO A 94 11.22 -6.83 3.26
C PRO A 94 10.76 -8.25 2.92
N ILE A 95 9.83 -8.34 1.97
CA ILE A 95 9.25 -9.59 1.50
C ILE A 95 9.79 -9.84 0.09
N VAL A 96 10.22 -11.07 -0.17
CA VAL A 96 10.64 -11.47 -1.52
C VAL A 96 9.41 -11.96 -2.28
N CYS A 97 9.09 -11.27 -3.37
CA CYS A 97 8.05 -11.66 -4.31
C CYS A 97 8.57 -11.48 -5.75
N ASP A 98 8.32 -12.46 -6.61
CA ASP A 98 8.77 -12.47 -8.00
C ASP A 98 10.29 -12.18 -8.15
N GLY A 99 11.09 -12.65 -7.20
CA GLY A 99 12.54 -12.43 -7.17
C GLY A 99 12.99 -11.05 -6.65
N ILE A 100 12.05 -10.14 -6.37
CA ILE A 100 12.34 -8.78 -5.89
C ILE A 100 12.13 -8.71 -4.37
N LYS A 101 13.12 -8.21 -3.66
CA LYS A 101 13.01 -7.92 -2.22
C LYS A 101 12.33 -6.56 -2.01
N THR A 102 11.05 -6.58 -1.65
CA THR A 102 10.18 -5.41 -1.59
C THR A 102 9.91 -4.97 -0.15
N GLY A 103 10.11 -3.68 0.15
CA GLY A 103 9.68 -3.03 1.38
C GLY A 103 8.29 -2.41 1.23
N ILE A 104 7.54 -2.27 2.33
CA ILE A 104 6.17 -1.78 2.32
C ILE A 104 6.02 -0.58 3.25
N LEU A 105 5.61 0.57 2.71
CA LEU A 105 5.33 1.79 3.47
C LEU A 105 3.82 2.06 3.45
N ILE A 106 3.12 1.77 4.54
CA ILE A 106 1.67 2.02 4.59
C ILE A 106 1.41 3.47 4.97
N CYS A 107 1.00 4.29 4.00
CA CYS A 107 0.56 5.68 4.19
C CYS A 107 1.56 6.48 5.09
N ALA A 108 1.19 6.78 6.34
CA ALA A 108 2.02 7.53 7.29
C ALA A 108 3.39 6.93 7.62
N ASP A 109 3.67 5.67 7.26
CA ASP A 109 5.03 5.12 7.35
C ASP A 109 6.02 5.89 6.45
N GLY A 110 5.51 6.53 5.40
CA GLY A 110 6.29 7.37 4.49
C GLY A 110 6.65 8.76 5.01
N TYR A 111 6.04 9.26 6.10
CA TYR A 111 6.30 10.61 6.60
C TYR A 111 7.77 10.87 6.97
N LYS A 112 8.42 9.87 7.55
CA LYS A 112 9.81 9.96 7.98
C LYS A 112 10.63 8.81 7.40
N ASN A 113 11.94 9.00 7.36
CA ASN A 113 12.84 8.04 6.73
C ASN A 113 13.04 6.74 7.50
N GLU A 114 12.69 6.68 8.79
CA GLU A 114 13.12 5.57 9.67
C GLU A 114 12.66 4.19 9.15
N VAL A 115 11.41 4.08 8.69
CA VAL A 115 10.88 2.79 8.18
C VAL A 115 11.51 2.44 6.83
N ALA A 116 11.60 3.41 5.92
CA ALA A 116 12.21 3.22 4.60
C ALA A 116 13.69 2.83 4.71
N GLN A 117 14.43 3.47 5.62
CA GLN A 117 15.84 3.18 5.84
C GLN A 117 16.05 1.75 6.36
N VAL A 118 15.22 1.27 7.29
CA VAL A 118 15.30 -0.12 7.77
C VAL A 118 15.08 -1.11 6.64
N PHE A 119 14.13 -0.85 5.73
CA PHE A 119 13.96 -1.68 4.55
C PHE A 119 15.20 -1.67 3.65
N LYS A 120 15.78 -0.49 3.40
CA LYS A 120 17.02 -0.35 2.62
C LYS A 120 18.16 -1.15 3.26
N ASP A 121 18.39 -0.99 4.56
CA ASP A 121 19.46 -1.66 5.30
C ASP A 121 19.31 -3.18 5.29
N LYS A 122 18.08 -3.68 5.21
CA LYS A 122 17.76 -5.10 5.05
C LYS A 122 17.78 -5.59 3.60
N GLY A 123 18.21 -4.75 2.68
CA GLY A 123 18.45 -5.09 1.28
C GLY A 123 17.18 -5.08 0.42
N ALA A 124 16.18 -4.28 0.76
CA ALA A 124 15.07 -4.02 -0.17
C ALA A 124 15.60 -3.37 -1.46
N GLN A 125 14.98 -3.71 -2.59
CA GLN A 125 15.31 -3.22 -3.93
C GLN A 125 14.23 -2.25 -4.44
N LEU A 126 13.02 -2.35 -3.88
CA LEU A 126 11.84 -1.58 -4.23
C LEU A 126 11.04 -1.26 -2.97
N LEU A 127 10.40 -0.11 -2.92
CA LEU A 127 9.39 0.24 -1.93
C LEU A 127 8.02 0.36 -2.61
N VAL A 128 7.01 -0.31 -2.06
CA VAL A 128 5.61 -0.10 -2.43
C VAL A 128 4.89 0.64 -1.32
N SER A 129 4.02 1.57 -1.67
CA SER A 129 3.31 2.41 -0.71
C SER A 129 1.81 2.44 -0.99
N PRO A 130 1.04 1.55 -0.37
CA PRO A 130 -0.42 1.67 -0.33
C PRO A 130 -0.83 2.86 0.53
N VAL A 131 -1.61 3.79 -0.03
CA VAL A 131 -2.00 5.00 0.68
C VAL A 131 -3.47 5.37 0.48
N SER A 132 -4.02 6.09 1.44
CA SER A 132 -5.24 6.88 1.36
C SER A 132 -4.87 8.29 1.82
N TRP A 133 -4.19 9.04 0.94
CA TRP A 133 -3.52 10.28 1.31
C TRP A 133 -3.80 11.35 0.25
N GLY A 134 -4.89 12.07 0.49
CA GLY A 134 -5.33 13.16 -0.37
C GLY A 134 -4.60 14.47 -0.13
N PRO A 135 -4.70 15.43 -1.07
CA PRO A 135 -4.19 16.76 -0.88
C PRO A 135 -4.90 17.48 0.28
N GLY A 136 -4.22 18.42 0.92
CA GLY A 136 -4.76 19.20 2.04
C GLY A 136 -3.70 19.56 3.06
N HIS A 137 -4.10 20.03 4.24
CA HIS A 137 -3.19 20.53 5.27
C HIS A 137 -2.17 19.47 5.75
N CYS A 138 -2.54 18.18 5.74
CA CYS A 138 -1.68 17.05 6.06
C CYS A 138 -1.42 16.17 4.82
N GLY A 139 -1.63 16.71 3.63
CA GLY A 139 -1.41 16.00 2.37
C GLY A 139 0.09 15.75 2.10
N PRO A 140 0.39 14.90 1.11
CA PRO A 140 1.78 14.64 0.74
C PRO A 140 2.45 15.91 0.20
N ASP A 141 3.67 16.16 0.65
CA ASP A 141 4.51 17.30 0.24
C ASP A 141 5.93 16.83 -0.06
N GLY A 142 6.06 15.93 -1.04
CA GLY A 142 7.36 15.41 -1.47
C GLY A 142 7.89 14.24 -0.63
N GLU A 143 7.08 13.61 0.23
CA GLU A 143 7.54 12.51 1.08
C GLU A 143 8.03 11.30 0.27
N TRP A 144 7.35 10.96 -0.83
CA TRP A 144 7.74 9.82 -1.66
C TRP A 144 9.04 10.07 -2.41
N GLU A 145 9.21 11.30 -2.93
CA GLU A 145 10.45 11.76 -3.55
C GLU A 145 11.59 11.75 -2.52
N ALA A 146 11.33 12.23 -1.30
CA ALA A 146 12.29 12.21 -0.22
C ALA A 146 12.68 10.77 0.14
N ARG A 147 11.73 9.85 0.30
CA ARG A 147 12.04 8.43 0.58
C ARG A 147 12.84 7.78 -0.54
N SER A 148 12.49 8.09 -1.80
CA SER A 148 13.27 7.62 -2.95
C SER A 148 14.70 8.18 -2.96
N SER A 149 14.86 9.46 -2.65
CA SER A 149 16.17 10.11 -2.53
C SER A 149 17.01 9.56 -1.37
N ASP A 150 16.41 9.46 -0.18
CA ASP A 150 17.08 9.04 1.05
C ASP A 150 17.61 7.60 0.94
N THR A 151 16.83 6.72 0.35
CA THR A 151 17.14 5.28 0.26
C THR A 151 17.82 4.89 -1.05
N GLY A 152 17.71 5.71 -2.10
CA GLY A 152 18.11 5.36 -3.46
C GLY A 152 17.22 4.27 -4.09
N LEU A 153 16.07 3.94 -3.47
CA LEU A 153 15.14 2.94 -3.98
C LEU A 153 14.01 3.61 -4.77
N PRO A 154 13.48 2.97 -5.83
CA PRO A 154 12.23 3.39 -6.41
C PRO A 154 11.08 3.21 -5.40
N VAL A 155 10.09 4.12 -5.44
CA VAL A 155 8.87 4.02 -4.62
C VAL A 155 7.67 4.01 -5.56
N MET A 156 6.84 2.97 -5.47
CA MET A 156 5.60 2.81 -6.22
C MET A 156 4.41 3.05 -5.28
N VAL A 157 3.68 4.12 -5.51
CA VAL A 157 2.56 4.57 -4.67
C VAL A 157 1.25 4.24 -5.33
N CYS A 158 0.41 3.47 -4.66
CA CYS A 158 -0.97 3.23 -5.04
C CYS A 158 -1.90 3.99 -4.10
N ASN A 159 -2.48 5.09 -4.59
CA ASN A 159 -3.36 5.94 -3.81
C ASN A 159 -4.85 5.65 -4.10
N ARG A 160 -5.69 6.04 -3.18
CA ARG A 160 -7.14 6.03 -3.35
C ARG A 160 -7.56 7.09 -4.39
N SER A 161 -8.70 6.87 -5.04
CA SER A 161 -9.28 7.79 -6.01
C SER A 161 -10.75 8.07 -5.71
N GLY A 162 -11.30 9.12 -6.30
CA GLY A 162 -12.71 9.48 -6.20
C GLY A 162 -13.12 10.00 -4.82
N ASN A 163 -14.42 9.90 -4.52
CA ASN A 163 -15.01 10.42 -3.30
C ASN A 163 -15.47 9.28 -2.39
N GLU A 164 -15.09 9.32 -1.12
CA GLU A 164 -15.55 8.37 -0.11
C GLU A 164 -16.70 8.98 0.68
N GLN A 165 -17.91 8.56 0.38
CA GLN A 165 -19.15 8.89 1.08
C GLN A 165 -19.48 10.40 1.21
N GLY A 166 -18.88 11.24 0.35
CA GLY A 166 -19.05 12.69 0.41
C GLY A 166 -18.22 13.39 1.48
N GLU A 167 -17.45 12.64 2.28
CA GLU A 167 -16.66 13.20 3.39
C GLU A 167 -15.18 13.38 3.02
N LEU A 168 -14.62 12.45 2.25
CA LEU A 168 -13.22 12.50 1.81
C LEU A 168 -13.14 12.48 0.29
N ASP A 169 -12.53 13.49 -0.28
CA ASP A 169 -12.31 13.62 -1.72
C ASP A 169 -10.86 13.28 -2.09
N TYR A 170 -10.68 12.13 -2.72
CA TYR A 170 -9.41 11.66 -3.26
C TYR A 170 -9.28 11.87 -4.77
N SER A 171 -10.16 12.68 -5.38
CA SER A 171 -10.15 12.92 -6.84
C SER A 171 -8.84 13.56 -7.33
N PHE A 172 -8.10 14.21 -6.44
CA PHE A 172 -6.80 14.81 -6.70
C PHE A 172 -5.65 14.11 -5.93
N ALA A 173 -5.93 12.96 -5.33
CA ALA A 173 -4.90 12.15 -4.69
C ALA A 173 -4.10 11.41 -5.76
N GLU A 174 -2.79 11.54 -5.70
CA GLU A 174 -1.89 11.07 -6.74
C GLU A 174 -1.39 9.65 -6.44
N SER A 175 -1.46 8.77 -7.44
CA SER A 175 -0.63 7.57 -7.53
C SER A 175 0.62 7.93 -8.31
N VAL A 176 1.79 7.60 -7.78
CA VAL A 176 3.07 8.02 -8.36
C VAL A 176 4.09 6.89 -8.39
N VAL A 177 5.02 6.98 -9.33
CA VAL A 177 6.29 6.24 -9.27
C VAL A 177 7.40 7.26 -9.13
N THR A 178 8.26 7.08 -8.10
CA THR A 178 9.40 7.97 -7.89
C THR A 178 10.71 7.18 -7.97
N GLN A 179 11.74 7.79 -8.54
CA GLN A 179 13.07 7.23 -8.64
C GLN A 179 14.12 8.34 -8.50
N ASN A 180 15.16 8.10 -7.68
CA ASN A 180 16.23 9.05 -7.44
C ASN A 180 15.72 10.44 -6.99
N GLY A 181 14.67 10.47 -6.17
CA GLY A 181 14.06 11.68 -5.65
C GLY A 181 13.19 12.47 -6.66
N LYS A 182 12.83 11.86 -7.79
CA LYS A 182 12.00 12.49 -8.82
C LYS A 182 10.77 11.64 -9.11
N ARG A 183 9.66 12.30 -9.38
CA ARG A 183 8.48 11.66 -9.98
C ARG A 183 8.80 11.32 -11.43
N ILE A 184 8.56 10.08 -11.79
CA ILE A 184 8.73 9.57 -13.17
C ILE A 184 7.41 9.16 -13.78
N LEU A 185 6.38 8.84 -12.96
CA LEU A 185 4.98 8.71 -13.36
C LEU A 185 4.09 9.32 -12.28
N GLU A 186 2.95 9.91 -12.71
CA GLU A 186 1.91 10.41 -11.81
C GLU A 186 0.53 10.31 -12.44
N ALA A 187 -0.49 10.02 -11.63
CA ALA A 187 -1.88 9.99 -12.07
C ALA A 187 -2.84 10.30 -10.93
N THR A 188 -3.92 11.00 -11.26
CA THR A 188 -5.11 11.18 -10.43
C THR A 188 -6.33 10.59 -11.11
N SER A 189 -7.39 10.29 -10.35
CA SER A 189 -8.66 9.85 -10.93
C SER A 189 -9.84 10.24 -10.05
N LYS A 190 -10.96 10.60 -10.70
CA LYS A 190 -12.25 10.84 -10.05
C LYS A 190 -13.08 9.58 -9.83
N SER A 191 -12.66 8.46 -10.41
CA SER A 191 -13.34 7.16 -10.32
C SER A 191 -12.33 6.04 -10.15
N SER A 192 -12.81 4.84 -9.88
CA SER A 192 -11.96 3.65 -9.81
C SER A 192 -11.26 3.42 -11.14
N VAL A 193 -9.96 3.18 -11.07
CA VAL A 193 -9.09 3.02 -12.25
C VAL A 193 -8.00 1.99 -11.95
N VAL A 194 -7.66 1.19 -12.94
CA VAL A 194 -6.43 0.41 -12.97
C VAL A 194 -5.38 1.22 -13.71
N LEU A 195 -4.26 1.47 -13.06
CA LEU A 195 -3.07 2.10 -13.65
C LEU A 195 -2.02 1.01 -13.89
N SER A 196 -1.54 0.86 -15.10
CA SER A 196 -0.49 -0.10 -15.45
C SER A 196 0.68 0.59 -16.14
N PHE A 197 1.86 0.02 -15.98
CA PHE A 197 3.11 0.45 -16.60
C PHE A 197 4.11 -0.71 -16.64
N ASP A 198 5.04 -0.64 -17.56
CA ASP A 198 6.11 -1.63 -17.70
C ASP A 198 7.34 -1.20 -16.91
N TRP A 199 7.92 -2.15 -16.18
CA TRP A 199 9.08 -1.96 -15.32
C TRP A 199 10.16 -2.99 -15.61
N ASP A 200 11.38 -2.54 -15.85
CA ASP A 200 12.56 -3.38 -15.96
C ASP A 200 13.03 -3.79 -14.56
N VAL A 201 12.81 -5.05 -14.20
CA VAL A 201 13.17 -5.58 -12.88
C VAL A 201 14.68 -5.82 -12.72
N ASP A 202 15.40 -6.05 -13.80
CA ASP A 202 16.85 -6.27 -13.76
C ASP A 202 17.61 -4.96 -13.53
N ASN A 203 17.16 -3.89 -14.18
CA ASN A 203 17.76 -2.56 -14.08
C ASN A 203 17.05 -1.64 -13.07
N MET A 204 15.94 -2.11 -12.48
CA MET A 204 15.08 -1.32 -11.58
C MET A 204 14.71 0.03 -12.19
N SER A 205 14.19 0.04 -13.42
CA SER A 205 13.90 1.26 -14.17
C SER A 205 12.58 1.19 -14.92
N LEU A 206 11.98 2.37 -15.14
CA LEU A 206 10.76 2.54 -15.91
C LEU A 206 11.01 2.27 -17.39
N ILE A 207 10.09 1.54 -18.06
CA ILE A 207 10.08 1.32 -19.50
C ILE A 207 9.02 2.20 -20.17
N SER A 208 7.83 2.31 -19.56
CA SER A 208 6.71 3.11 -20.08
C SER A 208 6.96 4.61 -19.99
N ASP A 209 6.37 5.38 -20.92
CA ASP A 209 6.42 6.85 -20.87
C ASP A 209 5.32 7.46 -20.01
N ASP A 210 4.19 6.75 -19.77
CA ASP A 210 3.04 7.16 -18.94
C ASP A 210 2.31 5.91 -18.40
N PHE A 211 1.35 6.12 -17.50
CA PHE A 211 0.41 5.09 -17.10
C PHE A 211 -0.60 4.79 -18.22
N GLU A 212 -0.80 3.51 -18.50
CA GLU A 212 -2.03 3.05 -19.14
C GLU A 212 -3.18 3.07 -18.13
N ARG A 213 -4.40 3.45 -18.56
CA ARG A 213 -5.56 3.62 -17.68
C ARG A 213 -6.74 2.79 -18.16
N VAL A 214 -7.27 1.95 -17.25
CA VAL A 214 -8.55 1.24 -17.48
C VAL A 214 -9.52 1.66 -16.37
N TYR A 215 -10.57 2.36 -16.75
CA TYR A 215 -11.61 2.81 -15.82
C TYR A 215 -12.62 1.68 -15.58
N LEU A 216 -13.08 1.55 -14.31
CA LEU A 216 -14.00 0.52 -13.84
C LEU A 216 -15.41 1.06 -13.66
#